data_68ad9dc3042a1979f34852bf83360500
#
_entry.id   68ad9dc3042a1979f34852bf83360500
#
_cell.length_a   1.000
_cell.length_b   1.000
_cell.length_c   1.000
_cell.angle_alpha   90.00
_cell.angle_beta   90.00
_cell.angle_gamma   90.00
#
_symmetry.space_group_name_H-M   'P 1'
#
loop_
_entity.id
_entity.type
_entity.pdbx_description
1 polymer ?
#
loop_
_entity_poly.entity_id
_entity_poly.type
_entity_poly.pdbx_seq_one_letter_code
_entity_poly.pdbx_strand_id
1 'polypeptide(L)'
;LGEETYSKGSSREYLITDTTPTWCVDPLDGTVNFTHLFPMFCVSIGFIVDGEAVIGVIFAPFLNQLFSACRGRGAWLNESLPLPLVRNPVPALPPQAPSGCVFSCEWGKDRRDTPDGNMHRKVESFVNMAAEIGGRGGKGAMVHGVRSLGRYVTQLVISRP
;
A
#
# COMPACT_ATOMS: atom_id res chain seq x y z
N LEU A 1 -14.94 -11.59 -2.65
CA LEU A 1 -14.33 -11.66 -1.31
C LEU A 1 -14.25 -10.27 -0.74
N GLY A 2 -14.80 -10.02 0.45
CA GLY A 2 -14.78 -8.72 1.13
C GLY A 2 -13.91 -8.76 2.38
N GLU A 3 -13.23 -7.65 2.71
CA GLU A 3 -12.39 -7.56 3.92
C GLU A 3 -13.19 -7.84 5.19
N GLU A 4 -14.38 -7.29 5.31
CA GLU A 4 -15.27 -7.46 6.48
C GLU A 4 -15.70 -8.92 6.70
N THR A 5 -15.82 -9.68 5.63
CA THR A 5 -16.14 -11.11 5.70
C THR A 5 -14.95 -11.90 6.23
N TYR A 6 -13.75 -11.53 5.82
CA TYR A 6 -12.51 -12.18 6.26
C TYR A 6 -12.12 -11.81 7.70
N SER A 7 -12.29 -10.53 8.09
CA SER A 7 -11.85 -10.03 9.40
C SER A 7 -12.67 -10.55 10.58
N LYS A 8 -13.87 -11.07 10.35
CA LYS A 8 -14.74 -11.64 11.40
C LYS A 8 -14.40 -13.06 11.80
N GLY A 9 -13.23 -13.58 11.40
CA GLY A 9 -12.78 -14.92 11.78
C GLY A 9 -13.48 -16.04 11.02
N SER A 10 -14.01 -15.73 9.86
CA SER A 10 -14.53 -16.74 8.94
C SER A 10 -13.42 -17.70 8.50
N SER A 11 -13.81 -18.93 8.27
CA SER A 11 -12.96 -20.04 7.92
C SER A 11 -12.00 -19.74 6.76
N ARG A 12 -10.96 -20.57 6.61
CA ARG A 12 -10.01 -20.52 5.49
C ARG A 12 -10.65 -20.64 4.10
N GLU A 13 -11.95 -20.92 4.03
CA GLU A 13 -12.77 -20.98 2.81
C GLU A 13 -12.75 -19.70 1.97
N TYR A 14 -12.42 -18.54 2.61
CA TYR A 14 -12.31 -17.26 1.90
C TYR A 14 -10.89 -16.94 1.40
N LEU A 15 -9.93 -17.83 1.60
CA LEU A 15 -8.62 -17.68 0.97
C LEU A 15 -8.73 -18.08 -0.50
N ILE A 16 -8.05 -17.33 -1.34
CA ILE A 16 -7.92 -17.68 -2.76
C ILE A 16 -6.95 -18.85 -2.83
N THR A 17 -7.48 -20.07 -2.86
CA THR A 17 -6.69 -21.31 -2.80
C THR A 17 -6.72 -22.09 -4.10
N ASP A 18 -7.51 -21.65 -5.05
CA ASP A 18 -7.75 -22.32 -6.33
C ASP A 18 -7.59 -21.34 -7.52
N THR A 19 -7.80 -21.84 -8.71
CA THR A 19 -7.72 -21.10 -9.97
C THR A 19 -9.01 -20.37 -10.34
N THR A 20 -10.02 -20.40 -9.46
CA THR A 20 -11.33 -19.78 -9.74
C THR A 20 -11.19 -18.27 -9.86
N PRO A 21 -11.67 -17.67 -10.94
CA PRO A 21 -11.67 -16.22 -11.08
C PRO A 21 -12.42 -15.55 -9.92
N THR A 22 -11.71 -14.69 -9.18
CA THR A 22 -12.21 -14.13 -7.92
C THR A 22 -12.15 -12.62 -7.90
N TRP A 23 -13.26 -11.98 -7.54
CA TRP A 23 -13.30 -10.57 -7.22
C TRP A 23 -12.98 -10.36 -5.73
N CYS A 24 -12.02 -9.47 -5.46
CA CYS A 24 -11.72 -8.98 -4.12
C CYS A 24 -12.17 -7.53 -4.04
N VAL A 25 -13.01 -7.21 -3.05
CA VAL A 25 -13.58 -5.87 -2.90
C VAL A 25 -13.38 -5.40 -1.47
N ASP A 26 -12.76 -4.26 -1.32
CA ASP A 26 -12.77 -3.47 -0.10
C ASP A 26 -13.60 -2.20 -0.38
N PRO A 27 -14.83 -2.13 0.15
CA PRO A 27 -15.72 -1.01 -0.15
C PRO A 27 -15.31 0.28 0.56
N LEU A 28 -14.47 0.21 1.59
CA LEU A 28 -13.97 1.36 2.34
C LEU A 28 -12.60 1.08 2.94
N ASP A 29 -11.57 1.06 2.12
CA ASP A 29 -10.18 1.07 2.62
C ASP A 29 -9.84 2.44 3.22
N GLY A 30 -9.22 2.42 4.39
CA GLY A 30 -8.96 3.63 5.18
C GLY A 30 -10.13 4.01 6.10
N THR A 31 -10.85 3.04 6.65
CA THR A 31 -11.99 3.24 7.58
C THR A 31 -11.65 4.21 8.72
N VAL A 32 -10.46 4.11 9.29
CA VAL A 32 -10.01 5.02 10.35
C VAL A 32 -9.92 6.46 9.83
N ASN A 33 -9.37 6.67 8.64
CA ASN A 33 -9.30 7.97 8.02
C ASN A 33 -10.70 8.54 7.77
N PHE A 34 -11.59 7.71 7.23
CA PHE A 34 -12.98 8.10 6.98
C PHE A 34 -13.69 8.54 8.26
N THR A 35 -13.58 7.79 9.36
CA THR A 35 -14.23 8.12 10.64
C THR A 35 -13.67 9.39 11.28
N HIS A 36 -12.43 9.77 10.96
CA HIS A 36 -11.79 10.99 11.44
C HIS A 36 -11.81 12.14 10.44
N LEU A 37 -12.60 12.02 9.38
CA LEU A 37 -12.72 13.03 8.31
C LEU A 37 -11.38 13.38 7.64
N PHE A 38 -10.43 12.42 7.67
CA PHE A 38 -9.19 12.57 6.93
C PHE A 38 -9.37 12.05 5.49
N PRO A 39 -9.08 12.85 4.46
CA PRO A 39 -9.54 12.62 3.08
C PRO A 39 -8.80 11.50 2.33
N MET A 40 -8.16 10.59 3.03
CA MET A 40 -7.38 9.48 2.45
C MET A 40 -8.11 8.15 2.69
N PHE A 41 -9.14 7.90 1.90
CA PHE A 41 -9.89 6.65 1.87
C PHE A 41 -10.33 6.34 0.44
N CYS A 42 -10.59 5.07 0.15
CA CYS A 42 -10.95 4.65 -1.19
C CYS A 42 -11.83 3.40 -1.21
N VAL A 43 -12.39 3.12 -2.37
CA VAL A 43 -12.87 1.79 -2.75
C VAL A 43 -11.74 1.07 -3.49
N SER A 44 -11.47 -0.18 -3.14
CA SER A 44 -10.46 -1.00 -3.79
C SER A 44 -11.08 -2.28 -4.35
N ILE A 45 -10.85 -2.54 -5.63
CA ILE A 45 -11.38 -3.70 -6.34
C ILE A 45 -10.23 -4.39 -7.07
N GLY A 46 -10.09 -5.70 -6.84
CA GLY A 46 -9.14 -6.54 -7.55
C GLY A 46 -9.83 -7.71 -8.23
N PHE A 47 -9.36 -8.09 -9.39
CA PHE A 47 -9.77 -9.31 -10.07
C PHE A 47 -8.57 -10.24 -10.21
N ILE A 48 -8.73 -11.47 -9.75
CA ILE A 48 -7.68 -12.46 -9.64
C ILE A 48 -8.08 -13.66 -10.50
N VAL A 49 -7.15 -14.14 -11.31
CA VAL A 49 -7.31 -15.34 -12.14
C VAL A 49 -6.07 -16.19 -11.94
N ASP A 50 -6.24 -17.49 -11.72
CA ASP A 50 -5.15 -18.44 -11.48
C ASP A 50 -4.19 -17.99 -10.35
N GLY A 51 -4.76 -17.40 -9.30
CA GLY A 51 -4.00 -16.88 -8.16
C GLY A 51 -3.24 -15.58 -8.42
N GLU A 52 -3.34 -14.99 -9.62
CA GLU A 52 -2.64 -13.78 -10.01
C GLU A 52 -3.59 -12.61 -10.23
N ALA A 53 -3.24 -11.43 -9.70
CA ALA A 53 -4.00 -10.21 -9.94
C ALA A 53 -3.87 -9.77 -11.40
N VAL A 54 -5.01 -9.65 -12.10
CA VAL A 54 -5.06 -9.27 -13.51
C VAL A 54 -5.68 -7.89 -13.74
N ILE A 55 -6.60 -7.46 -12.87
CA ILE A 55 -7.18 -6.12 -12.89
C ILE A 55 -7.17 -5.56 -11.48
N GLY A 56 -6.85 -4.28 -11.35
CA GLY A 56 -6.97 -3.53 -10.12
C GLY A 56 -7.59 -2.17 -10.38
N VAL A 57 -8.54 -1.78 -9.53
CA VAL A 57 -9.18 -0.46 -9.58
C VAL A 57 -9.23 0.11 -8.16
N ILE A 58 -8.80 1.35 -8.01
CA ILE A 58 -8.90 2.09 -6.75
C ILE A 58 -9.55 3.44 -7.06
N PHE A 59 -10.63 3.74 -6.37
CA PHE A 59 -11.29 5.04 -6.49
C PHE A 59 -11.24 5.78 -5.17
N ALA A 60 -10.57 6.93 -5.15
CA ALA A 60 -10.50 7.87 -4.04
C ALA A 60 -11.51 9.00 -4.26
N PRO A 61 -12.73 8.90 -3.72
CA PRO A 61 -13.82 9.80 -4.08
C PRO A 61 -13.57 11.24 -3.65
N PHE A 62 -12.95 11.46 -2.49
CA PHE A 62 -12.65 12.80 -2.00
C PHE A 62 -11.64 13.55 -2.89
N LEU A 63 -10.70 12.81 -3.46
CA LEU A 63 -9.66 13.36 -4.34
C LEU A 63 -10.08 13.34 -5.82
N ASN A 64 -11.22 12.73 -6.14
CA ASN A 64 -11.66 12.47 -7.51
C ASN A 64 -10.57 11.77 -8.35
N GLN A 65 -9.93 10.75 -7.77
CA GLN A 65 -8.85 10.00 -8.40
C GLN A 65 -9.26 8.55 -8.60
N LEU A 66 -9.33 8.13 -9.85
CA LEU A 66 -9.56 6.74 -10.26
C LEU A 66 -8.25 6.17 -10.78
N PHE A 67 -7.67 5.22 -10.06
CA PHE A 67 -6.54 4.43 -10.51
C PHE A 67 -7.04 3.13 -11.08
N SER A 68 -6.60 2.77 -12.26
CA SER A 68 -6.92 1.49 -12.89
C SER A 68 -5.66 0.85 -13.47
N ALA A 69 -5.58 -0.46 -13.40
CA ALA A 69 -4.50 -1.23 -13.98
C ALA A 69 -5.02 -2.54 -14.54
N CYS A 70 -4.44 -2.98 -15.64
CA CYS A 70 -4.70 -4.29 -16.23
C CYS A 70 -3.38 -4.90 -16.69
N ARG A 71 -3.15 -6.17 -16.33
CA ARG A 71 -1.94 -6.90 -16.71
C ARG A 71 -1.75 -6.85 -18.22
N GLY A 72 -0.54 -6.49 -18.68
CA GLY A 72 -0.18 -6.35 -20.07
C GLY A 72 -0.79 -5.16 -20.81
N ARG A 73 -1.59 -4.33 -20.12
CA ARG A 73 -2.22 -3.13 -20.71
C ARG A 73 -1.84 -1.82 -20.05
N GLY A 74 -1.04 -1.88 -18.96
CA GLY A 74 -0.57 -0.70 -18.22
C GLY A 74 -1.50 -0.27 -17.10
N ALA A 75 -1.21 0.93 -16.57
CA ALA A 75 -1.95 1.56 -15.48
C ALA A 75 -2.24 3.02 -15.80
N TRP A 76 -3.35 3.52 -15.28
CA TRP A 76 -3.90 4.82 -15.63
C TRP A 76 -4.46 5.55 -14.42
N LEU A 77 -4.36 6.87 -14.42
CA LEU A 77 -5.08 7.76 -13.53
C LEU A 77 -6.18 8.48 -14.32
N ASN A 78 -7.41 8.42 -13.81
CA ASN A 78 -8.60 9.03 -14.43
C ASN A 78 -8.74 8.63 -15.91
N GLU A 79 -8.47 7.36 -16.22
CA GLU A 79 -8.63 6.74 -17.55
C GLU A 79 -7.79 7.35 -18.68
N SER A 80 -7.17 8.52 -18.45
CA SER A 80 -6.50 9.29 -19.49
C SER A 80 -5.00 9.49 -19.25
N LEU A 81 -4.55 9.49 -18.00
CA LEU A 81 -3.17 9.76 -17.65
C LEU A 81 -2.42 8.46 -17.38
N PRO A 82 -1.46 8.06 -18.24
CA PRO A 82 -0.69 6.83 -18.02
C PRO A 82 0.19 6.96 -16.79
N LEU A 83 0.33 5.87 -16.05
CA LEU A 83 1.23 5.79 -14.89
C LEU A 83 2.55 5.10 -15.29
N PRO A 84 3.68 5.51 -14.70
CA PRO A 84 3.86 6.58 -13.72
C PRO A 84 3.73 7.99 -14.32
N LEU A 85 3.19 8.95 -13.54
CA LEU A 85 2.92 10.30 -14.02
C LEU A 85 4.17 11.11 -14.37
N VAL A 86 5.29 10.80 -13.74
CA VAL A 86 6.47 11.66 -13.78
C VAL A 86 7.48 11.24 -14.85
N ARG A 87 7.74 9.95 -14.98
CA ARG A 87 8.73 9.40 -15.93
C ARG A 87 8.40 7.96 -16.31
N ASN A 88 8.64 7.65 -17.56
CA ASN A 88 8.60 6.27 -18.07
C ASN A 88 9.86 6.06 -18.96
N PRO A 89 10.81 5.19 -18.61
CA PRO A 89 10.81 4.32 -17.42
C PRO A 89 10.99 5.07 -16.11
N VAL A 90 10.55 4.46 -15.00
CA VAL A 90 10.79 4.97 -13.65
C VAL A 90 12.30 5.01 -13.40
N PRO A 91 12.85 6.15 -12.96
CA PRO A 91 14.29 6.24 -12.69
C PRO A 91 14.71 5.27 -11.59
N ALA A 92 15.93 4.78 -11.68
CA ALA A 92 16.52 3.99 -10.60
C ALA A 92 16.55 4.79 -9.30
N LEU A 93 16.45 4.08 -8.18
CA LEU A 93 16.65 4.71 -6.88
C LEU A 93 18.04 5.35 -6.80
N PRO A 94 18.18 6.49 -6.09
CA PRO A 94 19.48 7.09 -5.86
C PRO A 94 20.45 6.08 -5.23
N PRO A 95 21.76 6.13 -5.55
CA PRO A 95 22.75 5.21 -4.99
C PRO A 95 22.77 5.21 -3.45
N GLN A 96 22.40 6.34 -2.83
CA GLN A 96 22.33 6.53 -1.38
C GLN A 96 20.96 6.18 -0.78
N ALA A 97 20.03 5.62 -1.57
CA ALA A 97 18.72 5.23 -1.03
C ALA A 97 18.89 4.32 0.19
N PRO A 98 18.01 4.48 1.22
CA PRO A 98 16.80 5.30 1.26
C PRO A 98 17.01 6.79 1.60
N SER A 99 18.25 7.26 1.75
CA SER A 99 18.51 8.69 1.98
C SER A 99 17.94 9.53 0.84
N GLY A 100 17.29 10.63 1.19
CA GLY A 100 16.65 11.50 0.22
C GLY A 100 15.30 10.99 -0.32
N CYS A 101 14.85 9.82 0.09
CA CYS A 101 13.55 9.25 -0.32
C CYS A 101 12.42 9.62 0.66
N VAL A 102 11.19 9.46 0.21
CA VAL A 102 10.02 9.48 1.08
C VAL A 102 9.69 8.04 1.47
N PHE A 103 9.51 7.82 2.76
CA PHE A 103 9.15 6.53 3.34
C PHE A 103 7.69 6.52 3.77
N SER A 104 6.96 5.46 3.46
CA SER A 104 5.60 5.25 3.94
C SER A 104 5.56 4.10 4.92
N CYS A 105 4.91 4.31 6.06
CA CYS A 105 4.78 3.29 7.09
C CYS A 105 3.46 3.44 7.83
N GLU A 106 2.81 2.31 8.10
CA GLU A 106 1.59 2.20 8.88
C GLU A 106 1.82 1.43 10.17
N TRP A 107 1.08 1.79 11.22
CA TRP A 107 1.16 1.08 12.50
C TRP A 107 0.70 -0.39 12.39
N GLY A 108 -0.26 -0.66 11.52
CA GLY A 108 -0.93 -1.95 11.44
C GLY A 108 -1.93 -2.18 12.58
N LYS A 109 -2.53 -3.35 12.59
CA LYS A 109 -3.58 -3.72 13.55
C LYS A 109 -3.01 -4.18 14.90
N ASP A 110 -1.84 -4.84 14.90
CA ASP A 110 -1.20 -5.33 16.12
C ASP A 110 -0.36 -4.24 16.78
N ARG A 111 -0.88 -3.70 17.88
CA ARG A 111 -0.26 -2.64 18.68
C ARG A 111 0.09 -3.09 20.09
N ARG A 112 0.19 -4.39 20.32
CA ARG A 112 0.57 -4.92 21.64
C ARG A 112 1.96 -4.46 22.00
N ASP A 113 2.11 -3.99 23.24
CA ASP A 113 3.39 -3.54 23.80
C ASP A 113 4.16 -4.75 24.34
N THR A 114 4.72 -5.52 23.42
CA THR A 114 5.54 -6.69 23.74
C THR A 114 6.93 -6.51 23.17
N PRO A 115 7.99 -6.93 23.90
CA PRO A 115 9.34 -6.95 23.36
C PRO A 115 9.37 -7.64 22.00
N ASP A 116 10.08 -7.07 21.04
CA ASP A 116 10.17 -7.55 19.65
C ASP A 116 8.83 -7.67 18.90
N GLY A 117 7.77 -7.10 19.45
CA GLY A 117 6.45 -7.03 18.83
C GLY A 117 6.42 -6.12 17.59
N ASN A 118 5.33 -6.23 16.84
CA ASN A 118 5.15 -5.44 15.61
C ASN A 118 5.25 -3.93 15.85
N MET A 119 4.70 -3.43 16.97
CA MET A 119 4.76 -2.01 17.32
C MET A 119 6.20 -1.56 17.53
N HIS A 120 6.97 -2.28 18.36
CA HIS A 120 8.38 -1.95 18.61
C HIS A 120 9.23 -1.94 17.37
N ARG A 121 9.10 -2.96 16.50
CA ARG A 121 9.82 -3.00 15.22
C ARG A 121 9.47 -1.82 14.32
N LYS A 122 8.22 -1.39 14.30
CA LYS A 122 7.82 -0.21 13.52
C LYS A 122 8.36 1.08 14.09
N VAL A 123 8.31 1.26 15.41
CA VAL A 123 8.94 2.42 16.08
C VAL A 123 10.43 2.47 15.76
N GLU A 124 11.13 1.35 15.87
CA GLU A 124 12.55 1.27 15.53
C GLU A 124 12.79 1.64 14.06
N SER A 125 11.96 1.13 13.14
CA SER A 125 12.04 1.47 11.72
C SER A 125 11.86 2.98 11.49
N PHE A 126 10.86 3.60 12.13
CA PHE A 126 10.66 5.05 12.04
C PHE A 126 11.89 5.83 12.51
N VAL A 127 12.43 5.48 13.67
CA VAL A 127 13.59 6.18 14.22
C VAL A 127 14.82 5.98 13.34
N ASN A 128 15.04 4.79 12.82
CA ASN A 128 16.16 4.51 11.90
C ASN A 128 16.00 5.28 10.59
N MET A 129 14.79 5.35 10.02
CA MET A 129 14.54 6.10 8.79
C MET A 129 14.73 7.61 8.98
N ALA A 130 14.40 8.16 10.15
CA ALA A 130 14.54 9.58 10.45
C ALA A 130 15.97 10.00 10.82
N ALA A 131 16.73 9.11 11.44
CA ALA A 131 18.06 9.43 11.95
C ALA A 131 19.05 9.76 10.84
N GLU A 132 20.03 10.61 11.14
CA GLU A 132 21.14 10.96 10.26
C GLU A 132 21.93 9.73 9.79
N ILE A 133 22.55 9.84 8.63
CA ILE A 133 23.42 8.78 8.08
C ILE A 133 24.56 8.49 9.06
N GLY A 134 24.76 7.21 9.37
CA GLY A 134 25.75 6.77 10.36
C GLY A 134 25.25 6.79 11.81
N GLY A 135 24.15 7.49 12.10
CA GLY A 135 23.50 7.46 13.40
C GLY A 135 22.88 6.08 13.72
N ARG A 136 22.46 5.88 14.99
CA ARG A 136 21.81 4.63 15.42
C ARG A 136 22.66 3.36 15.18
N GLY A 137 23.99 3.45 15.33
CA GLY A 137 24.89 2.33 15.05
C GLY A 137 24.94 1.94 13.56
N GLY A 138 24.86 2.91 12.67
CA GLY A 138 24.91 2.73 11.22
C GLY A 138 23.56 2.47 10.55
N LYS A 139 22.47 2.44 11.30
CA LYS A 139 21.12 2.18 10.78
C LYS A 139 20.39 3.45 10.30
N GLY A 140 20.92 4.63 10.58
CA GLY A 140 20.32 5.91 10.20
C GLY A 140 20.24 6.07 8.68
N ALA A 141 19.07 6.41 8.17
CA ALA A 141 18.77 6.45 6.74
C ALA A 141 18.50 7.86 6.19
N MET A 142 18.26 8.84 7.07
CA MET A 142 18.04 10.25 6.70
C MET A 142 17.07 10.45 5.54
N VAL A 143 15.89 9.83 5.62
CA VAL A 143 14.85 10.02 4.60
C VAL A 143 14.32 11.45 4.62
N HIS A 144 13.85 11.96 3.47
CA HIS A 144 13.26 13.30 3.37
C HIS A 144 11.97 13.45 4.15
N GLY A 145 11.25 12.38 4.36
CA GLY A 145 10.04 12.42 5.14
C GLY A 145 9.34 11.08 5.26
N VAL A 146 8.50 10.99 6.28
CA VAL A 146 7.64 9.83 6.51
C VAL A 146 6.20 10.24 6.23
N ARG A 147 5.45 9.37 5.56
CA ARG A 147 4.02 9.51 5.27
C ARG A 147 3.28 8.30 5.79
N SER A 148 2.08 8.54 6.28
CA SER A 148 1.11 7.50 6.65
C SER A 148 -0.14 7.75 5.83
N LEU A 149 -0.41 6.89 4.87
CA LEU A 149 -1.46 7.08 3.87
C LEU A 149 -2.59 6.04 3.97
N GLY A 150 -2.52 5.18 5.00
CA GLY A 150 -3.36 3.99 5.04
C GLY A 150 -2.88 2.94 4.03
N ARG A 151 -3.61 1.84 3.87
CA ARG A 151 -3.26 0.76 2.92
C ARG A 151 -3.28 1.17 1.46
N TYR A 152 -3.72 2.36 1.18
CA TYR A 152 -3.95 2.98 -0.12
C TYR A 152 -2.77 2.87 -1.11
N VAL A 153 -1.55 2.83 -0.62
CA VAL A 153 -0.35 2.88 -1.49
C VAL A 153 0.18 1.50 -1.85
N THR A 154 -0.12 0.47 -1.08
CA THR A 154 0.54 -0.83 -1.20
C THR A 154 0.02 -1.69 -2.35
N GLN A 155 -1.16 -1.45 -2.86
CA GLN A 155 -1.76 -2.27 -3.92
C GLN A 155 -1.41 -1.84 -5.35
N LEU A 156 -0.93 -0.61 -5.55
CA LEU A 156 -0.54 -0.11 -6.88
C LEU A 156 0.82 -0.61 -7.40
N VAL A 157 1.58 -1.31 -6.58
CA VAL A 157 2.94 -1.77 -6.94
C VAL A 157 2.95 -3.06 -7.78
N ILE A 158 1.80 -3.65 -8.08
CA ILE A 158 1.73 -4.98 -8.71
C ILE A 158 1.76 -4.93 -10.25
N SER A 159 1.93 -3.80 -10.87
CA SER A 159 2.18 -3.75 -12.32
C SER A 159 3.67 -3.65 -12.61
N ARG A 160 4.43 -4.73 -12.45
CA ARG A 160 5.67 -4.89 -13.20
C ARG A 160 5.34 -5.55 -14.54
N PRO A 161 5.94 -5.03 -15.64
CA PRO A 161 5.82 -5.65 -16.96
C PRO A 161 6.41 -7.05 -16.99
#